data_18e3c484fd73ba7f31d65a21580680f1
#
_entry.id   18e3c484fd73ba7f31d65a21580680f1
#
_cell.length_a   1.000
_cell.length_b   1.000
_cell.length_c   1.000
_cell.angle_alpha   90.00
_cell.angle_beta   90.00
_cell.angle_gamma   90.00
#
_symmetry.space_group_name_H-M   'P 1'
#
loop_
_entity.id
_entity.type
_entity.pdbx_description
1 polymer ?
#
loop_
_entity_poly.entity_id
_entity_poly.type
_entity_poly.pdbx_seq_one_letter_code
_entity_poly.pdbx_strand_id
1 'polypeptide(L)'
;MNWIKRNLPLVVGGVVALGLLGFAIFFLLTRKQAVDEVTAELNTRTEEWKQLVARDPYPNQENIEKAKVEQKKLTEFLDQTRKYFVPVASFPTNLDGATFKNLLETTISELVHDAEKSGVSLPSSNRYDFTFKPQRSSLDFAPGTLAPLAMQVSEIKAICDVLFDARVHNLVGLRRAPVAKEDEGAGGSTDYLNGRKPATNAVTGAIVAPYEIVFNGFSTELAAVLEGFFRSPNCFIVKNIDVQTNVLSASADYSVQPMVPYMYPTSTPGSTQPGMTPYQQMMQRYGGGRYSRTPNMPAPPPVTTPSVAVPATPVRRGPETVLDERPLKITMYIEAVRLLERAKPKPAR
;
A
#
# COMPACT_ATOMS: atom_id res chain seq x y z
N MET A 1 27.03 -98.10 -10.17
CA MET A 1 26.35 -97.69 -11.41
C MET A 1 25.42 -98.72 -12.00
N ASN A 2 25.50 -99.96 -11.62
CA ASN A 2 24.70 -101.06 -12.23
C ASN A 2 23.23 -101.11 -11.80
N TRP A 3 22.85 -100.50 -10.67
CA TRP A 3 21.45 -100.44 -10.19
C TRP A 3 20.60 -99.55 -11.09
N ILE A 4 21.10 -98.38 -11.50
CA ILE A 4 20.39 -97.38 -12.36
C ILE A 4 20.10 -98.03 -13.72
N LYS A 5 21.02 -98.77 -14.32
CA LYS A 5 20.82 -99.46 -15.61
C LYS A 5 19.78 -100.59 -15.54
N ARG A 6 19.63 -101.25 -14.40
CA ARG A 6 18.64 -102.31 -14.19
C ARG A 6 17.22 -101.78 -13.91
N ASN A 7 17.13 -100.59 -13.37
CA ASN A 7 15.86 -99.94 -13.04
C ASN A 7 15.57 -98.63 -13.88
N LEU A 8 16.15 -98.55 -15.07
CA LEU A 8 16.08 -97.39 -15.96
C LEU A 8 14.66 -96.87 -16.15
N PRO A 9 13.60 -97.75 -16.39
CA PRO A 9 12.25 -97.20 -16.54
C PRO A 9 11.69 -96.57 -15.27
N LEU A 10 12.05 -97.05 -14.09
CA LEU A 10 11.66 -96.54 -12.83
C LEU A 10 12.29 -95.16 -12.54
N VAL A 11 13.59 -95.03 -12.90
CA VAL A 11 14.32 -93.76 -12.75
C VAL A 11 13.78 -92.72 -13.74
N VAL A 12 13.52 -93.04 -14.97
CA VAL A 12 12.93 -92.13 -15.96
C VAL A 12 11.53 -91.75 -15.55
N GLY A 13 10.69 -92.70 -15.09
CA GLY A 13 9.33 -92.41 -14.57
C GLY A 13 9.37 -91.46 -13.36
N GLY A 14 10.36 -91.67 -12.45
CA GLY A 14 10.54 -90.82 -11.29
C GLY A 14 10.92 -89.33 -11.67
N VAL A 15 11.86 -89.20 -12.65
CA VAL A 15 12.28 -87.88 -13.17
C VAL A 15 11.07 -87.16 -13.85
N VAL A 16 10.29 -87.85 -14.65
CA VAL A 16 9.12 -87.29 -15.32
C VAL A 16 8.03 -86.86 -14.27
N ALA A 17 7.81 -87.72 -13.25
CA ALA A 17 6.88 -87.41 -12.20
C ALA A 17 7.31 -86.16 -11.38
N LEU A 18 8.63 -86.08 -11.07
CA LEU A 18 9.14 -84.86 -10.39
C LEU A 18 9.04 -83.62 -11.30
N GLY A 19 9.31 -83.77 -12.59
CA GLY A 19 9.14 -82.66 -13.56
C GLY A 19 7.68 -82.16 -13.62
N LEU A 20 6.70 -83.06 -13.68
CA LEU A 20 5.28 -82.75 -13.69
C LEU A 20 4.86 -82.11 -12.36
N LEU A 21 5.37 -82.61 -11.22
CA LEU A 21 5.07 -82.03 -9.93
C LEU A 21 5.63 -80.61 -9.84
N GLY A 22 6.89 -80.39 -10.27
CA GLY A 22 7.49 -79.06 -10.31
C GLY A 22 6.70 -78.09 -11.21
N PHE A 23 6.24 -78.55 -12.38
CA PHE A 23 5.42 -77.77 -13.29
C PHE A 23 4.05 -77.43 -12.67
N ALA A 24 3.40 -78.37 -11.99
CA ALA A 24 2.13 -78.13 -11.31
C ALA A 24 2.27 -77.09 -10.19
N ILE A 25 3.33 -77.20 -9.38
CA ILE A 25 3.61 -76.21 -8.33
C ILE A 25 3.88 -74.83 -8.96
N PHE A 26 4.70 -74.74 -9.97
CA PHE A 26 4.94 -73.47 -10.68
C PHE A 26 3.68 -72.87 -11.26
N PHE A 27 2.82 -73.67 -11.89
CA PHE A 27 1.56 -73.20 -12.44
C PHE A 27 0.59 -72.72 -11.34
N LEU A 28 0.51 -73.41 -10.21
CA LEU A 28 -0.28 -72.98 -9.07
C LEU A 28 0.20 -71.68 -8.48
N LEU A 29 1.51 -71.50 -8.32
CA LEU A 29 2.09 -70.25 -7.79
C LEU A 29 1.83 -69.07 -8.72
N THR A 30 2.05 -69.21 -10.03
CA THR A 30 1.75 -68.16 -11.01
C THR A 30 0.29 -67.82 -11.08
N ARG A 31 -0.63 -68.78 -10.99
CA ARG A 31 -2.07 -68.51 -10.94
C ARG A 31 -2.48 -67.84 -9.64
N LYS A 32 -1.88 -68.26 -8.52
CA LYS A 32 -2.14 -67.63 -7.24
C LYS A 32 -1.74 -66.11 -7.26
N GLN A 33 -0.58 -65.79 -7.77
CA GLN A 33 -0.14 -64.42 -7.92
C GLN A 33 -1.13 -63.56 -8.75
N ALA A 34 -1.58 -64.07 -9.89
CA ALA A 34 -2.53 -63.40 -10.74
C ALA A 34 -3.89 -63.16 -10.05
N VAL A 35 -4.37 -64.15 -9.24
CA VAL A 35 -5.58 -64.02 -8.46
C VAL A 35 -5.41 -63.00 -7.32
N ASP A 36 -4.27 -63.02 -6.64
CA ASP A 36 -3.99 -62.09 -5.54
C ASP A 36 -3.92 -60.63 -6.05
N GLU A 37 -3.30 -60.42 -7.24
CA GLU A 37 -3.26 -59.11 -7.90
C GLU A 37 -4.67 -58.58 -8.25
N VAL A 38 -5.47 -59.39 -8.92
CA VAL A 38 -6.86 -59.03 -9.28
C VAL A 38 -7.72 -58.77 -8.03
N THR A 39 -7.53 -59.60 -6.97
CA THR A 39 -8.23 -59.41 -5.72
C THR A 39 -7.84 -58.12 -5.01
N ALA A 40 -6.54 -57.76 -5.00
CA ALA A 40 -6.04 -56.53 -4.46
C ALA A 40 -6.61 -55.31 -5.21
N GLU A 41 -6.62 -55.37 -6.56
CA GLU A 41 -7.23 -54.31 -7.36
C GLU A 41 -8.76 -54.20 -7.09
N LEU A 42 -9.49 -55.30 -7.03
CA LEU A 42 -10.92 -55.30 -6.70
C LEU A 42 -11.18 -54.69 -5.32
N ASN A 43 -10.38 -55.05 -4.32
CA ASN A 43 -10.53 -54.49 -2.98
C ASN A 43 -10.29 -53.00 -2.98
N THR A 44 -9.25 -52.53 -3.68
CA THR A 44 -8.95 -51.10 -3.82
C THR A 44 -10.13 -50.37 -4.47
N ARG A 45 -10.67 -50.89 -5.57
CA ARG A 45 -11.84 -50.29 -6.23
C ARG A 45 -13.09 -50.32 -5.35
N THR A 46 -13.24 -51.37 -4.58
CA THR A 46 -14.38 -51.48 -3.65
C THR A 46 -14.30 -50.46 -2.51
N GLU A 47 -13.10 -50.26 -1.98
CA GLU A 47 -12.86 -49.23 -0.94
C GLU A 47 -13.04 -47.82 -1.51
N GLU A 48 -12.50 -47.52 -2.69
CA GLU A 48 -12.75 -46.27 -3.39
C GLU A 48 -14.24 -46.00 -3.57
N TRP A 49 -14.97 -47.02 -4.02
CA TRP A 49 -16.42 -46.93 -4.20
C TRP A 49 -17.19 -46.71 -2.87
N LYS A 50 -16.83 -47.41 -1.79
CA LYS A 50 -17.39 -47.19 -0.46
C LYS A 50 -17.11 -45.76 0.02
N GLN A 51 -15.89 -45.23 -0.18
CA GLN A 51 -15.56 -43.85 0.18
C GLN A 51 -16.39 -42.85 -0.62
N LEU A 52 -16.63 -43.08 -1.90
CA LEU A 52 -17.48 -42.23 -2.74
C LEU A 52 -18.94 -42.25 -2.29
N VAL A 53 -19.47 -43.44 -1.93
CA VAL A 53 -20.84 -43.59 -1.44
C VAL A 53 -21.03 -42.98 -0.05
N ALA A 54 -20.00 -43.02 0.79
CA ALA A 54 -20.02 -42.41 2.13
C ALA A 54 -19.86 -40.88 2.13
N ARG A 55 -19.56 -40.24 1.00
CA ARG A 55 -19.49 -38.80 0.92
C ARG A 55 -20.84 -38.13 1.03
N ASP A 56 -20.90 -37.05 1.76
CA ASP A 56 -22.06 -36.18 1.83
C ASP A 56 -21.75 -34.88 1.06
N PRO A 57 -22.48 -34.51 0.01
CA PRO A 57 -23.64 -35.20 -0.56
C PRO A 57 -23.29 -36.47 -1.39
N TYR A 58 -24.11 -37.48 -1.28
CA TYR A 58 -23.97 -38.69 -2.08
C TYR A 58 -24.05 -38.41 -3.59
N PRO A 59 -23.16 -38.95 -4.43
CA PRO A 59 -23.14 -38.69 -5.86
C PRO A 59 -24.28 -39.41 -6.63
N ASN A 60 -25.52 -38.97 -6.41
CA ASN A 60 -26.66 -39.35 -7.21
C ASN A 60 -26.90 -38.32 -8.34
N GLN A 61 -27.78 -38.68 -9.31
CA GLN A 61 -28.06 -37.81 -10.44
C GLN A 61 -28.60 -36.43 -10.01
N GLU A 62 -29.44 -36.39 -9.00
CA GLU A 62 -30.02 -35.16 -8.47
C GLU A 62 -28.95 -34.22 -7.87
N ASN A 63 -28.04 -34.78 -7.06
CA ASN A 63 -26.95 -33.99 -6.47
C ASN A 63 -25.93 -33.53 -7.51
N ILE A 64 -25.69 -34.34 -8.56
CA ILE A 64 -24.83 -33.92 -9.70
C ILE A 64 -25.49 -32.78 -10.46
N GLU A 65 -26.77 -32.78 -10.68
CA GLU A 65 -27.50 -31.69 -11.34
C GLU A 65 -27.51 -30.44 -10.47
N LYS A 66 -27.75 -30.56 -9.17
CA LYS A 66 -27.59 -29.43 -8.23
C LYS A 66 -26.21 -28.84 -8.26
N ALA A 67 -25.18 -29.68 -8.23
CA ALA A 67 -23.77 -29.21 -8.29
C ALA A 67 -23.48 -28.46 -9.61
N LYS A 68 -23.98 -28.93 -10.75
CA LYS A 68 -23.88 -28.26 -12.04
C LYS A 68 -24.56 -26.88 -12.05
N VAL A 69 -25.77 -26.81 -11.46
CA VAL A 69 -26.51 -25.55 -11.35
C VAL A 69 -25.73 -24.55 -10.47
N GLU A 70 -25.20 -24.98 -9.32
CA GLU A 70 -24.41 -24.12 -8.44
C GLU A 70 -23.09 -23.72 -9.10
N GLN A 71 -22.41 -24.60 -9.81
CA GLN A 71 -21.23 -24.29 -10.60
C GLN A 71 -21.54 -23.22 -11.66
N LYS A 72 -22.67 -23.30 -12.35
CA LYS A 72 -23.12 -22.33 -13.33
C LYS A 72 -23.35 -20.97 -12.67
N LYS A 73 -24.07 -20.92 -11.54
CA LYS A 73 -24.30 -19.70 -10.77
C LYS A 73 -22.95 -19.05 -10.31
N LEU A 74 -22.03 -19.89 -9.81
CA LEU A 74 -20.71 -19.41 -9.40
C LEU A 74 -19.92 -18.85 -10.59
N THR A 75 -20.01 -19.49 -11.76
CA THR A 75 -19.33 -19.00 -12.97
C THR A 75 -19.92 -17.65 -13.41
N GLU A 76 -21.26 -17.54 -13.42
CA GLU A 76 -21.95 -16.28 -13.75
C GLU A 76 -21.58 -15.16 -12.75
N PHE A 77 -21.52 -15.48 -11.45
CA PHE A 77 -21.08 -14.54 -10.42
C PHE A 77 -19.64 -14.10 -10.64
N LEU A 78 -18.72 -15.02 -10.94
CA LEU A 78 -17.32 -14.70 -11.23
C LEU A 78 -17.19 -13.82 -12.48
N ASP A 79 -17.96 -14.08 -13.53
CA ASP A 79 -17.94 -13.28 -14.75
C ASP A 79 -18.52 -11.88 -14.53
N GLN A 80 -19.52 -11.74 -13.67
CA GLN A 80 -20.02 -10.43 -13.23
C GLN A 80 -18.97 -9.70 -12.40
N THR A 81 -18.37 -10.38 -11.43
CA THR A 81 -17.36 -9.79 -10.55
C THR A 81 -16.13 -9.33 -11.33
N ARG A 82 -15.70 -10.04 -12.35
CA ARG A 82 -14.56 -9.64 -13.20
C ARG A 82 -14.73 -8.27 -13.86
N LYS A 83 -15.95 -7.83 -14.08
CA LYS A 83 -16.22 -6.50 -14.64
C LYS A 83 -15.72 -5.35 -13.76
N TYR A 84 -15.57 -5.60 -12.46
CA TYR A 84 -15.01 -4.62 -11.51
C TYR A 84 -13.48 -4.57 -11.49
N PHE A 85 -12.79 -5.55 -12.11
CA PHE A 85 -11.34 -5.63 -12.15
C PHE A 85 -10.77 -5.23 -13.52
N VAL A 86 -11.46 -4.33 -14.19
CA VAL A 86 -10.98 -3.81 -15.47
C VAL A 86 -9.80 -2.87 -15.19
N PRO A 87 -8.69 -2.99 -15.92
CA PRO A 87 -7.59 -2.04 -15.83
C PRO A 87 -8.05 -0.64 -16.21
N VAL A 88 -7.46 0.38 -15.58
CA VAL A 88 -7.77 1.81 -15.87
C VAL A 88 -7.57 2.13 -17.36
N ALA A 89 -6.52 1.57 -17.94
CA ALA A 89 -6.24 1.66 -19.37
C ALA A 89 -5.62 0.36 -19.86
N SER A 90 -5.64 0.15 -21.17
CA SER A 90 -4.99 -1.00 -21.81
C SER A 90 -3.96 -0.48 -22.81
N PHE A 91 -2.73 -0.95 -22.69
CA PHE A 91 -1.61 -0.55 -23.54
C PHE A 91 -1.02 -1.76 -24.25
N PRO A 92 -0.62 -1.62 -25.54
CA PRO A 92 0.05 -2.68 -26.25
C PRO A 92 1.44 -2.95 -25.63
N THR A 93 1.88 -4.20 -25.64
CA THR A 93 3.18 -4.60 -25.10
C THR A 93 4.36 -3.94 -25.81
N ASN A 94 4.17 -3.56 -27.07
CA ASN A 94 5.14 -2.90 -27.94
C ASN A 94 4.89 -1.39 -28.06
N LEU A 95 4.46 -0.73 -26.98
CA LEU A 95 4.26 0.72 -26.96
C LEU A 95 5.56 1.43 -27.34
N ASP A 96 5.44 2.43 -28.23
CA ASP A 96 6.56 3.25 -28.68
C ASP A 96 6.92 4.32 -27.63
N GLY A 97 8.22 4.64 -27.52
CA GLY A 97 8.72 5.63 -26.56
C GLY A 97 8.19 7.04 -26.80
N ALA A 98 8.01 7.44 -28.07
CA ALA A 98 7.45 8.74 -28.41
C ALA A 98 5.97 8.83 -28.01
N THR A 99 5.21 7.77 -28.26
CA THR A 99 3.80 7.67 -27.85
C THR A 99 3.66 7.70 -26.32
N PHE A 100 4.54 7.01 -25.61
CA PHE A 100 4.56 7.06 -24.14
C PHE A 100 4.89 8.47 -23.63
N LYS A 101 5.88 9.16 -24.20
CA LYS A 101 6.21 10.54 -23.80
C LYS A 101 5.05 11.50 -24.02
N ASN A 102 4.40 11.41 -25.17
CA ASN A 102 3.22 12.23 -25.43
C ASN A 102 2.10 11.94 -24.41
N LEU A 103 1.83 10.68 -24.13
CA LEU A 103 0.86 10.30 -23.09
C LEU A 103 1.25 10.90 -21.73
N LEU A 104 2.51 10.77 -21.32
CA LEU A 104 3.01 11.26 -20.04
C LEU A 104 2.88 12.79 -19.92
N GLU A 105 3.36 13.54 -20.91
CA GLU A 105 3.31 15.00 -20.88
C GLU A 105 1.88 15.53 -20.93
N THR A 106 1.03 14.93 -21.76
CA THR A 106 -0.39 15.28 -21.84
C THR A 106 -1.08 15.02 -20.49
N THR A 107 -0.88 13.84 -19.91
CA THR A 107 -1.49 13.48 -18.64
C THR A 107 -1.02 14.38 -17.50
N ILE A 108 0.28 14.69 -17.41
CA ILE A 108 0.80 15.61 -16.39
C ILE A 108 0.19 17.01 -16.56
N SER A 109 0.09 17.50 -17.81
CA SER A 109 -0.51 18.81 -18.09
C SER A 109 -2.00 18.86 -17.70
N GLU A 110 -2.75 17.79 -18.00
CA GLU A 110 -4.15 17.63 -17.60
C GLU A 110 -4.27 17.65 -16.08
N LEU A 111 -3.46 16.86 -15.38
CA LEU A 111 -3.49 16.77 -13.91
C LEU A 111 -3.18 18.10 -13.23
N VAL A 112 -2.21 18.87 -13.74
CA VAL A 112 -1.91 20.21 -13.22
C VAL A 112 -3.10 21.14 -13.43
N HIS A 113 -3.69 21.12 -14.62
CA HIS A 113 -4.87 21.94 -14.93
C HIS A 113 -6.08 21.57 -14.09
N ASP A 114 -6.34 20.26 -13.90
CA ASP A 114 -7.47 19.77 -13.11
C ASP A 114 -7.29 20.09 -11.62
N ALA A 115 -6.06 20.04 -11.10
CA ALA A 115 -5.75 20.49 -9.75
C ALA A 115 -6.04 21.99 -9.56
N GLU A 116 -5.60 22.82 -10.49
CA GLU A 116 -5.88 24.27 -10.48
C GLU A 116 -7.40 24.55 -10.52
N LYS A 117 -8.12 23.88 -11.41
CA LYS A 117 -9.58 24.01 -11.54
C LYS A 117 -10.33 23.57 -10.29
N SER A 118 -9.85 22.53 -9.60
CA SER A 118 -10.46 22.02 -8.37
C SER A 118 -10.01 22.78 -7.13
N GLY A 119 -9.02 23.69 -7.25
CA GLY A 119 -8.47 24.46 -6.16
C GLY A 119 -7.52 23.66 -5.25
N VAL A 120 -6.99 22.54 -5.73
CA VAL A 120 -6.07 21.69 -5.00
C VAL A 120 -4.64 22.16 -5.20
N SER A 121 -3.94 22.49 -4.10
CA SER A 121 -2.54 22.90 -4.17
C SER A 121 -1.62 21.70 -4.37
N LEU A 122 -0.69 21.80 -5.34
CA LEU A 122 0.32 20.77 -5.60
C LEU A 122 1.65 21.10 -4.90
N PRO A 123 2.51 20.10 -4.58
CA PRO A 123 3.76 20.30 -3.82
C PRO A 123 4.74 21.27 -4.45
N SER A 124 4.78 21.38 -5.75
CA SER A 124 5.75 22.19 -6.52
C SER A 124 5.08 23.11 -7.53
N SER A 125 3.87 23.59 -7.24
CA SER A 125 3.11 24.42 -8.18
C SER A 125 3.07 23.79 -9.59
N ASN A 126 3.49 24.56 -10.61
CA ASN A 126 3.39 24.17 -12.01
C ASN A 126 4.46 23.16 -12.49
N ARG A 127 5.25 22.56 -11.58
CA ARG A 127 6.35 21.64 -11.94
C ARG A 127 6.26 20.28 -11.21
N TYR A 128 5.11 19.93 -10.70
CA TYR A 128 4.95 18.63 -10.06
C TYR A 128 4.88 17.52 -11.11
N ASP A 129 5.82 16.58 -11.04
CA ASP A 129 6.00 15.52 -12.04
C ASP A 129 5.25 14.23 -11.71
N PHE A 130 4.42 14.21 -10.64
CA PHE A 130 3.66 13.03 -10.20
C PHE A 130 4.50 11.75 -10.15
N THR A 131 5.75 11.85 -9.66
CA THR A 131 6.75 10.75 -9.55
C THR A 131 7.39 10.30 -10.87
N PHE A 132 7.13 10.98 -11.99
CA PHE A 132 7.68 10.62 -13.29
C PHE A 132 8.85 11.49 -13.74
N LYS A 133 9.52 12.19 -12.82
CA LYS A 133 10.67 13.04 -13.14
C LYS A 133 11.77 12.31 -13.93
N PRO A 134 12.20 11.08 -13.58
CA PRO A 134 13.19 10.34 -14.36
C PRO A 134 12.71 10.03 -15.79
N GLN A 135 11.44 9.66 -15.97
CA GLN A 135 10.87 9.33 -17.28
C GLN A 135 10.73 10.55 -18.18
N ARG A 136 10.47 11.73 -17.60
CA ARG A 136 10.44 12.99 -18.37
C ARG A 136 11.80 13.35 -18.93
N SER A 137 12.87 13.11 -18.19
CA SER A 137 14.24 13.40 -18.60
C SER A 137 14.87 12.31 -19.47
N SER A 138 14.37 11.07 -19.43
CA SER A 138 14.90 9.96 -20.21
C SER A 138 14.56 10.09 -21.70
N LEU A 139 15.51 9.73 -22.57
CA LEU A 139 15.31 9.65 -24.02
C LEU A 139 15.03 8.22 -24.45
N ASP A 140 15.62 7.25 -23.78
CA ASP A 140 15.51 5.82 -24.09
C ASP A 140 14.92 5.05 -22.92
N PHE A 141 14.13 4.04 -23.26
CA PHE A 141 13.47 3.17 -22.29
C PHE A 141 13.84 1.72 -22.53
N ALA A 142 14.01 0.95 -21.47
CA ALA A 142 14.29 -0.48 -21.59
C ALA A 142 13.10 -1.21 -22.24
N PRO A 143 13.35 -2.23 -23.07
CA PRO A 143 12.28 -3.01 -23.69
C PRO A 143 11.32 -3.61 -22.64
N GLY A 144 10.02 -3.49 -22.86
CA GLY A 144 8.98 -4.05 -22.00
C GLY A 144 8.63 -3.22 -20.75
N THR A 145 9.28 -2.06 -20.52
CA THR A 145 8.97 -1.18 -19.37
C THR A 145 7.89 -0.15 -19.68
N LEU A 146 7.69 0.19 -20.95
CA LEU A 146 6.77 1.26 -21.35
C LEU A 146 5.31 0.95 -21.03
N ALA A 147 4.84 -0.27 -21.27
CA ALA A 147 3.46 -0.64 -20.97
C ALA A 147 3.15 -0.61 -19.46
N PRO A 148 3.98 -1.16 -18.56
CA PRO A 148 3.83 -0.97 -17.12
C PRO A 148 3.86 0.49 -16.67
N LEU A 149 4.76 1.32 -17.23
CA LEU A 149 4.83 2.75 -16.95
C LEU A 149 3.57 3.49 -17.37
N ALA A 150 3.10 3.25 -18.60
CA ALA A 150 1.87 3.85 -19.13
C ALA A 150 0.64 3.46 -18.29
N MET A 151 0.61 2.22 -17.79
CA MET A 151 -0.41 1.78 -16.86
C MET A 151 -0.36 2.58 -15.55
N GLN A 152 0.84 2.77 -14.97
CA GLN A 152 0.98 3.57 -13.76
C GLN A 152 0.59 5.04 -13.97
N VAL A 153 0.89 5.62 -15.12
CA VAL A 153 0.43 6.98 -15.47
C VAL A 153 -1.10 7.06 -15.41
N SER A 154 -1.78 6.10 -16.01
CA SER A 154 -3.26 6.07 -16.03
C SER A 154 -3.83 5.78 -14.63
N GLU A 155 -3.22 4.89 -13.84
CA GLU A 155 -3.64 4.60 -12.47
C GLU A 155 -3.48 5.82 -11.57
N ILE A 156 -2.36 6.55 -11.69
CA ILE A 156 -2.13 7.82 -10.97
C ILE A 156 -3.14 8.88 -11.40
N LYS A 157 -3.45 8.99 -12.70
CA LYS A 157 -4.48 9.90 -13.15
C LYS A 157 -5.81 9.59 -12.47
N ALA A 158 -6.27 8.35 -12.49
CA ALA A 158 -7.53 7.98 -11.85
C ALA A 158 -7.55 8.22 -10.34
N ILE A 159 -6.42 8.03 -9.66
CA ILE A 159 -6.28 8.34 -8.23
C ILE A 159 -6.38 9.84 -7.99
N CYS A 160 -5.67 10.65 -8.79
CA CYS A 160 -5.70 12.11 -8.69
C CYS A 160 -7.08 12.68 -9.02
N ASP A 161 -7.77 12.12 -10.01
CA ASP A 161 -9.14 12.52 -10.35
C ASP A 161 -10.08 12.40 -9.13
N VAL A 162 -9.97 11.30 -8.37
CA VAL A 162 -10.75 11.14 -7.12
C VAL A 162 -10.38 12.20 -6.09
N LEU A 163 -9.10 12.55 -5.93
CA LEU A 163 -8.68 13.58 -4.98
C LEU A 163 -9.14 14.99 -5.39
N PHE A 164 -9.10 15.28 -6.69
CA PHE A 164 -9.49 16.58 -7.23
C PHE A 164 -11.01 16.76 -7.19
N ASP A 165 -11.77 15.70 -7.47
CA ASP A 165 -13.23 15.70 -7.34
C ASP A 165 -13.66 15.91 -5.87
N ALA A 166 -12.93 15.31 -4.92
CA ALA A 166 -13.14 15.52 -3.49
C ALA A 166 -12.65 16.89 -3.01
N ARG A 167 -11.93 17.65 -3.84
CA ARG A 167 -11.38 18.99 -3.55
C ARG A 167 -10.53 19.01 -2.29
N VAL A 168 -9.61 18.05 -2.14
CA VAL A 168 -8.70 18.04 -0.99
C VAL A 168 -7.92 19.36 -0.91
N HIS A 169 -7.58 19.79 0.31
CA HIS A 169 -6.93 21.07 0.52
C HIS A 169 -5.60 21.19 -0.23
N ASN A 170 -4.70 20.20 -0.10
CA ASN A 170 -3.49 20.11 -0.89
C ASN A 170 -2.97 18.67 -1.00
N LEU A 171 -2.34 18.35 -2.11
CA LEU A 171 -1.59 17.12 -2.29
C LEU A 171 -0.16 17.35 -1.75
N VAL A 172 0.26 16.56 -0.76
CA VAL A 172 1.61 16.66 -0.15
C VAL A 172 2.59 15.80 -0.92
N GLY A 173 2.18 14.63 -1.37
CA GLY A 173 3.03 13.72 -2.13
C GLY A 173 2.30 12.46 -2.59
N LEU A 174 2.89 11.83 -3.57
CA LEU A 174 2.45 10.57 -4.12
C LEU A 174 3.68 9.68 -4.25
N ARG A 175 3.53 8.39 -3.96
CA ARG A 175 4.59 7.39 -4.13
C ARG A 175 4.05 6.18 -4.87
N ARG A 176 4.85 5.65 -5.78
CA ARG A 176 4.53 4.44 -6.54
C ARG A 176 5.59 3.37 -6.41
N ALA A 177 5.25 2.14 -6.77
CA ALA A 177 6.25 1.07 -6.87
C ALA A 177 7.14 1.28 -8.10
N PRO A 178 8.47 1.07 -7.99
CA PRO A 178 9.36 1.14 -9.14
C PRO A 178 9.07 0.00 -10.12
N VAL A 179 9.01 0.31 -11.42
CA VAL A 179 8.77 -0.67 -12.50
C VAL A 179 9.81 -0.60 -13.61
N ALA A 180 10.61 0.46 -13.63
CA ALA A 180 11.65 0.69 -14.64
C ALA A 180 13.03 0.86 -13.97
N LYS A 181 14.10 0.66 -14.74
CA LYS A 181 15.47 0.84 -14.24
C LYS A 181 15.76 2.30 -13.84
N GLU A 182 15.14 3.24 -14.52
CA GLU A 182 15.23 4.67 -14.25
C GLU A 182 14.71 5.00 -12.85
N ASP A 183 13.76 4.22 -12.33
CA ASP A 183 13.23 4.36 -10.99
C ASP A 183 14.24 3.90 -9.92
N GLU A 184 15.10 2.91 -10.23
CA GLU A 184 16.09 2.35 -9.29
C GLU A 184 17.29 3.30 -9.08
N GLY A 185 17.62 4.13 -10.05
CA GLY A 185 18.71 5.13 -9.98
C GLY A 185 18.40 6.34 -9.09
N ALA A 186 17.15 6.52 -8.72
CA ALA A 186 16.69 7.61 -7.84
C ALA A 186 16.80 7.25 -6.34
N GLY A 187 17.79 6.44 -5.96
CA GLY A 187 18.02 5.99 -4.58
C GLY A 187 18.21 7.15 -3.60
N GLY A 188 17.14 7.59 -3.00
CA GLY A 188 17.01 8.76 -2.13
C GLY A 188 15.79 9.62 -2.46
N SER A 189 15.12 9.36 -3.58
CA SER A 189 13.85 10.02 -3.90
C SER A 189 12.74 9.50 -2.97
N THR A 190 12.00 10.44 -2.41
CA THR A 190 10.81 10.16 -1.61
C THR A 190 9.61 9.70 -2.46
N ASP A 191 9.79 9.57 -3.78
CA ASP A 191 8.73 9.33 -4.75
C ASP A 191 8.41 7.84 -4.95
N TYR A 192 9.23 6.96 -4.37
CA TYR A 192 9.09 5.52 -4.56
C TYR A 192 8.82 4.77 -3.25
N LEU A 193 8.04 3.71 -3.36
CA LEU A 193 7.79 2.77 -2.28
C LEU A 193 8.96 1.79 -2.17
N ASN A 194 9.82 1.98 -1.17
CA ASN A 194 10.96 1.10 -0.94
C ASN A 194 10.51 -0.33 -0.61
N GLY A 195 11.08 -1.31 -1.32
CA GLY A 195 10.82 -2.73 -1.08
C GLY A 195 9.47 -3.27 -1.55
N ARG A 196 8.59 -2.44 -2.12
CA ARG A 196 7.30 -2.87 -2.69
C ARG A 196 7.35 -2.80 -4.20
N LYS A 197 7.13 -3.95 -4.86
CA LYS A 197 7.00 -4.05 -6.32
C LYS A 197 5.58 -4.50 -6.66
N PRO A 198 5.07 -4.18 -7.86
CA PRO A 198 3.82 -4.77 -8.33
C PRO A 198 3.95 -6.31 -8.27
N ALA A 199 2.96 -6.96 -7.69
CA ALA A 199 2.98 -8.40 -7.48
C ALA A 199 1.80 -9.05 -8.21
N THR A 200 2.07 -10.22 -8.78
CA THR A 200 1.00 -11.07 -9.36
C THR A 200 0.65 -12.16 -8.36
N ASN A 201 -0.62 -12.22 -7.99
CA ASN A 201 -1.12 -13.30 -7.15
C ASN A 201 -1.28 -14.56 -8.01
N ALA A 202 -0.49 -15.60 -7.70
CA ALA A 202 -0.48 -16.84 -8.48
C ALA A 202 -1.83 -17.59 -8.46
N VAL A 203 -2.62 -17.44 -7.40
CA VAL A 203 -3.91 -18.11 -7.24
C VAL A 203 -5.01 -17.42 -8.05
N THR A 204 -5.08 -16.09 -7.96
CA THR A 204 -6.16 -15.31 -8.58
C THR A 204 -5.81 -14.79 -9.98
N GLY A 205 -4.52 -14.75 -10.33
CA GLY A 205 -4.02 -14.09 -11.55
C GLY A 205 -4.16 -12.56 -11.51
N ALA A 206 -4.42 -11.99 -10.33
CA ALA A 206 -4.54 -10.55 -10.16
C ALA A 206 -3.15 -9.90 -10.06
N ILE A 207 -2.97 -8.79 -10.72
CA ILE A 207 -1.83 -7.90 -10.54
C ILE A 207 -2.24 -6.82 -9.54
N VAL A 208 -1.42 -6.62 -8.53
CA VAL A 208 -1.62 -5.62 -7.48
C VAL A 208 -0.50 -4.60 -7.57
N ALA A 209 -0.85 -3.34 -7.82
CA ALA A 209 0.07 -2.23 -7.87
C ALA A 209 -0.15 -1.31 -6.64
N PRO A 210 0.84 -1.20 -5.72
CA PRO A 210 0.71 -0.39 -4.53
C PRO A 210 1.03 1.08 -4.80
N TYR A 211 0.28 1.96 -4.14
CA TYR A 211 0.45 3.42 -4.11
C TYR A 211 0.35 3.94 -2.69
N GLU A 212 1.07 5.01 -2.40
CA GLU A 212 0.93 5.80 -1.17
C GLU A 212 0.64 7.24 -1.56
N ILE A 213 -0.38 7.81 -0.95
CA ILE A 213 -0.80 9.18 -1.19
C ILE A 213 -0.79 9.92 0.14
N VAL A 214 -0.20 11.09 0.15
CA VAL A 214 -0.20 11.98 1.30
C VAL A 214 -0.85 13.29 0.90
N PHE A 215 -1.93 13.65 1.56
CA PHE A 215 -2.65 14.90 1.32
C PHE A 215 -3.11 15.52 2.63
N ASN A 216 -3.38 16.81 2.60
CA ASN A 216 -4.03 17.49 3.70
C ASN A 216 -5.48 17.80 3.32
N GLY A 217 -6.36 17.65 4.28
CA GLY A 217 -7.78 17.92 4.08
C GLY A 217 -8.56 17.86 5.37
N PHE A 218 -9.83 18.18 5.29
CA PHE A 218 -10.75 18.09 6.41
C PHE A 218 -11.45 16.73 6.43
N SER A 219 -12.15 16.43 7.50
CA SER A 219 -12.89 15.16 7.64
C SER A 219 -13.92 14.93 6.54
N THR A 220 -14.58 15.99 6.08
CA THR A 220 -15.54 15.93 4.97
C THR A 220 -14.88 15.59 3.64
N GLU A 221 -13.68 16.11 3.37
CA GLU A 221 -12.90 15.81 2.17
C GLU A 221 -12.40 14.36 2.20
N LEU A 222 -11.93 13.89 3.37
CA LEU A 222 -11.55 12.48 3.53
C LEU A 222 -12.74 11.55 3.25
N ALA A 223 -13.92 11.87 3.75
CA ALA A 223 -15.12 11.09 3.47
C ALA A 223 -15.46 11.08 1.97
N ALA A 224 -15.33 12.22 1.27
CA ALA A 224 -15.53 12.34 -0.17
C ALA A 224 -14.50 11.52 -0.95
N VAL A 225 -13.23 11.51 -0.55
CA VAL A 225 -12.17 10.67 -1.15
C VAL A 225 -12.51 9.20 -1.04
N LEU A 226 -12.92 8.74 0.15
CA LEU A 226 -13.30 7.34 0.36
C LEU A 226 -14.53 6.94 -0.46
N GLU A 227 -15.52 7.82 -0.55
CA GLU A 227 -16.69 7.62 -1.41
C GLU A 227 -16.29 7.58 -2.88
N GLY A 228 -15.37 8.44 -3.33
CA GLY A 228 -14.84 8.46 -4.68
C GLY A 228 -14.15 7.15 -5.07
N PHE A 229 -13.30 6.61 -4.20
CA PHE A 229 -12.69 5.29 -4.42
C PHE A 229 -13.71 4.16 -4.44
N PHE A 230 -14.70 4.21 -3.55
CA PHE A 230 -15.78 3.20 -3.52
C PHE A 230 -16.64 3.22 -4.79
N ARG A 231 -16.91 4.39 -5.34
CA ARG A 231 -17.69 4.56 -6.59
C ARG A 231 -16.87 4.43 -7.86
N SER A 232 -15.54 4.36 -7.74
CA SER A 232 -14.67 4.23 -8.90
C SER A 232 -15.02 2.99 -9.72
N PRO A 233 -15.06 3.08 -11.06
CA PRO A 233 -15.23 1.92 -11.93
C PRO A 233 -14.03 0.97 -11.88
N ASN A 234 -12.89 1.44 -11.38
CA ASN A 234 -11.66 0.68 -11.26
C ASN A 234 -11.52 0.12 -9.85
N CYS A 235 -10.90 -1.05 -9.72
CA CYS A 235 -10.72 -1.69 -8.43
C CYS A 235 -9.52 -1.07 -7.67
N PHE A 236 -9.82 -0.05 -6.87
CA PHE A 236 -8.89 0.51 -5.90
C PHE A 236 -9.25 0.02 -4.50
N ILE A 237 -8.30 -0.60 -3.82
CA ILE A 237 -8.47 -1.10 -2.46
C ILE A 237 -7.68 -0.23 -1.49
N VAL A 238 -8.37 0.51 -0.64
CA VAL A 238 -7.73 1.26 0.44
C VAL A 238 -7.33 0.28 1.53
N LYS A 239 -6.02 0.13 1.78
CA LYS A 239 -5.46 -0.84 2.73
C LYS A 239 -5.23 -0.26 4.11
N ASN A 240 -4.79 0.98 4.16
CA ASN A 240 -4.48 1.66 5.40
C ASN A 240 -4.70 3.17 5.25
N ILE A 241 -5.16 3.78 6.32
CA ILE A 241 -5.32 5.22 6.42
C ILE A 241 -4.68 5.63 7.76
N ASP A 242 -3.68 6.49 7.69
CA ASP A 242 -3.08 7.14 8.85
C ASP A 242 -3.46 8.62 8.84
N VAL A 243 -4.09 9.06 9.91
CA VAL A 243 -4.57 10.43 10.05
C VAL A 243 -3.83 11.09 11.20
N GLN A 244 -3.10 12.15 10.88
CA GLN A 244 -2.36 12.94 11.84
C GLN A 244 -2.92 14.35 11.87
N THR A 245 -3.08 14.92 13.07
CA THR A 245 -3.38 16.34 13.18
C THR A 245 -2.19 17.11 12.61
N ASN A 246 -2.43 17.87 11.55
CA ASN A 246 -1.41 18.71 10.98
C ASN A 246 -1.14 19.85 11.98
N VAL A 247 -0.16 19.67 12.83
CA VAL A 247 0.45 20.76 13.58
C VAL A 247 1.25 21.55 12.57
N LEU A 248 0.55 22.32 11.71
CA LEU A 248 1.22 23.43 11.06
C LEU A 248 1.80 24.21 12.23
N SER A 249 3.11 24.17 12.38
CA SER A 249 3.81 25.10 13.25
C SER A 249 3.16 26.43 12.96
N ALA A 250 2.44 26.98 13.93
CA ALA A 250 1.99 28.34 13.86
C ALA A 250 3.25 29.19 13.83
N SER A 251 3.89 29.20 12.65
CA SER A 251 4.97 30.08 12.35
C SER A 251 4.34 31.46 12.30
N ALA A 252 4.39 32.08 13.47
CA ALA A 252 4.61 33.49 13.60
C ALA A 252 3.61 34.38 12.85
N ASP A 253 2.38 34.56 13.41
CA ASP A 253 1.84 35.92 13.36
C ASP A 253 0.88 36.29 14.50
N TYR A 254 0.75 35.46 15.50
CA TYR A 254 0.15 35.87 16.77
C TYR A 254 1.07 35.47 17.92
N SER A 255 2.22 36.18 18.03
CA SER A 255 2.90 36.30 19.31
C SER A 255 2.04 37.17 20.23
N VAL A 256 0.94 36.61 20.70
CA VAL A 256 0.43 37.01 22.00
C VAL A 256 1.47 36.48 22.98
N GLN A 257 2.49 37.30 23.26
CA GLN A 257 3.35 37.07 24.40
C GLN A 257 2.38 36.93 25.61
N PRO A 258 2.42 35.83 26.35
CA PRO A 258 1.77 35.84 27.64
C PRO A 258 2.45 36.95 28.42
N MET A 259 1.69 37.98 28.78
CA MET A 259 2.12 38.96 29.77
C MET A 259 2.48 38.17 31.01
N VAL A 260 3.76 37.84 31.20
CA VAL A 260 4.27 37.43 32.51
C VAL A 260 4.02 38.57 33.46
N PRO A 261 3.28 38.34 34.55
CA PRO A 261 3.11 39.39 35.57
C PRO A 261 4.54 39.77 36.02
N TYR A 262 4.84 41.06 35.97
CA TYR A 262 6.07 41.59 36.54
C TYR A 262 6.09 41.22 38.03
N MET A 263 6.78 40.16 38.37
CA MET A 263 7.17 39.87 39.74
C MET A 263 8.36 40.78 40.08
N TYR A 264 8.09 41.72 40.97
CA TYR A 264 9.20 42.47 41.61
C TYR A 264 10.13 41.49 42.31
N PRO A 265 11.46 41.59 42.13
CA PRO A 265 12.37 40.77 42.86
C PRO A 265 12.41 41.22 44.31
N THR A 266 11.87 40.38 45.23
CA THR A 266 12.19 40.49 46.63
C THR A 266 13.65 40.10 46.83
N SER A 267 14.43 41.09 47.23
CA SER A 267 15.86 40.92 47.57
C SER A 267 16.03 40.00 48.78
N THR A 268 16.52 38.79 48.52
CA THR A 268 17.12 37.93 49.56
C THR A 268 18.65 38.08 49.46
N PRO A 269 19.38 38.35 50.53
CA PRO A 269 20.82 38.50 50.46
C PRO A 269 21.51 37.13 50.40
N GLY A 270 22.32 36.93 49.37
CA GLY A 270 23.32 35.86 49.32
C GLY A 270 23.18 34.92 48.13
N SER A 271 23.84 35.23 47.05
CA SER A 271 24.75 34.37 46.30
C SER A 271 24.91 34.81 44.84
N THR A 272 26.16 34.89 44.38
CA THR A 272 26.75 34.79 43.03
C THR A 272 26.12 35.59 41.89
N GLN A 273 26.92 36.55 41.38
CA GLN A 273 26.70 37.37 40.19
C GLN A 273 26.20 36.60 38.97
N PRO A 274 25.16 37.05 38.30
CA PRO A 274 24.85 36.66 36.92
C PRO A 274 25.73 37.44 35.94
N GLY A 275 26.18 36.78 34.88
CA GLY A 275 27.02 37.33 33.85
C GLY A 275 26.45 38.57 33.16
N MET A 276 27.27 39.57 32.96
CA MET A 276 26.96 40.82 32.26
C MET A 276 26.62 40.55 30.79
N THR A 277 25.62 41.27 30.28
CA THR A 277 25.30 41.27 28.86
C THR A 277 26.41 41.89 28.00
N PRO A 278 26.60 41.51 26.73
CA PRO A 278 27.62 42.05 25.86
C PRO A 278 27.61 43.58 25.74
N TYR A 279 26.48 44.20 25.91
CA TYR A 279 26.30 45.66 25.87
C TYR A 279 26.88 46.34 27.14
N GLN A 280 26.74 45.74 28.29
CA GLN A 280 27.33 46.25 29.54
C GLN A 280 28.85 46.08 29.56
N GLN A 281 29.40 45.07 28.95
CA GLN A 281 30.82 44.84 28.77
C GLN A 281 31.45 45.89 27.85
N MET A 282 30.71 46.36 26.83
CA MET A 282 31.20 47.39 25.90
C MET A 282 31.25 48.76 26.55
N MET A 283 30.32 49.10 27.42
CA MET A 283 30.30 50.37 28.14
C MET A 283 31.43 50.49 29.18
N GLN A 284 31.86 49.40 29.80
CA GLN A 284 32.98 49.40 30.73
C GLN A 284 34.35 49.57 30.05
N ARG A 285 34.47 49.21 28.79
CA ARG A 285 35.75 49.25 28.08
C ARG A 285 36.06 50.58 27.45
N TYR A 286 35.11 51.48 27.26
CA TYR A 286 35.28 52.75 26.56
C TYR A 286 34.86 53.99 27.35
N GLY A 287 34.44 53.85 28.63
CA GLY A 287 33.96 54.96 29.44
C GLY A 287 34.90 55.37 30.57
N GLY A 288 36.19 55.57 30.28
CA GLY A 288 37.11 56.23 31.21
C GLY A 288 37.01 57.73 31.09
N GLY A 289 36.20 58.37 31.91
CA GLY A 289 36.10 59.85 31.95
C GLY A 289 35.65 60.37 33.29
N ARG A 290 36.55 61.03 34.00
CA ARG A 290 36.37 61.71 35.28
C ARG A 290 35.28 62.80 35.24
N TYR A 291 34.77 63.12 36.42
CA TYR A 291 33.95 64.25 36.91
C TYR A 291 32.58 63.77 37.37
N SER A 292 32.02 64.16 38.47
CA SER A 292 32.35 65.04 39.56
C SER A 292 31.22 64.93 40.60
N ARG A 293 31.51 65.19 41.81
CA ARG A 293 30.61 65.49 42.94
C ARG A 293 29.27 66.10 42.52
N THR A 294 28.18 65.61 42.98
CA THR A 294 26.95 66.37 43.18
C THR A 294 26.45 66.22 44.62
N PRO A 295 25.92 67.30 45.19
CA PRO A 295 25.59 67.37 46.62
C PRO A 295 24.29 66.68 46.98
N ASN A 296 24.22 66.26 48.23
CA ASN A 296 23.06 65.73 48.95
C ASN A 296 21.84 66.64 48.74
N MET A 297 20.79 66.08 48.08
CA MET A 297 19.46 66.64 48.14
C MET A 297 18.54 65.67 48.91
N PRO A 298 17.69 66.18 49.81
CA PRO A 298 16.78 65.35 50.59
C PRO A 298 15.67 64.78 49.70
N ALA A 299 15.30 63.57 49.98
CA ALA A 299 14.21 62.87 49.28
C ALA A 299 12.86 63.54 49.42
N PRO A 300 12.09 63.67 48.36
CA PRO A 300 10.72 64.18 48.44
C PRO A 300 9.78 63.14 49.13
N PRO A 301 8.73 63.59 49.81
CA PRO A 301 7.79 62.69 50.49
C PRO A 301 6.98 61.85 49.49
N PRO A 302 6.50 60.67 49.89
CA PRO A 302 5.72 59.79 49.03
C PRO A 302 4.39 60.46 48.64
N VAL A 303 4.19 60.68 47.36
CA VAL A 303 2.91 61.11 46.80
C VAL A 303 2.01 59.88 46.70
N THR A 304 1.01 59.81 47.56
CA THR A 304 -0.10 58.86 47.45
C THR A 304 -1.02 59.34 46.31
N THR A 305 -0.91 58.75 45.14
CA THR A 305 -1.87 58.88 44.07
C THR A 305 -3.07 57.99 44.37
N PRO A 306 -4.31 58.50 44.35
CA PRO A 306 -5.47 57.63 44.47
C PRO A 306 -5.57 56.73 43.25
N SER A 307 -5.62 55.39 43.48
CA SER A 307 -5.88 54.41 42.45
C SER A 307 -7.32 54.61 41.94
N VAL A 308 -7.45 55.29 40.83
CA VAL A 308 -8.70 55.29 40.07
C VAL A 308 -8.82 53.92 39.41
N ALA A 309 -9.74 53.09 39.89
CA ALA A 309 -10.15 51.85 39.25
C ALA A 309 -10.68 52.20 37.85
N VAL A 310 -9.86 51.97 36.82
CA VAL A 310 -10.31 52.01 35.43
C VAL A 310 -11.27 50.82 35.25
N PRO A 311 -12.57 51.05 34.89
CA PRO A 311 -13.46 49.93 34.61
C PRO A 311 -12.86 49.16 33.47
N ALA A 312 -12.67 47.84 33.71
CA ALA A 312 -12.20 46.90 32.66
C ALA A 312 -13.19 47.00 31.50
N THR A 313 -12.73 47.58 30.39
CA THR A 313 -13.48 47.51 29.13
C THR A 313 -13.74 46.02 28.83
N PRO A 314 -14.99 45.62 28.59
CA PRO A 314 -15.29 44.24 28.23
C PRO A 314 -14.52 43.95 26.95
N VAL A 315 -13.58 43.03 27.05
CA VAL A 315 -12.92 42.44 25.87
C VAL A 315 -14.04 41.90 24.99
N ARG A 316 -14.30 42.58 23.87
CA ARG A 316 -15.19 42.03 22.84
C ARG A 316 -14.61 40.72 22.42
N ARG A 317 -15.10 39.62 22.98
CA ARG A 317 -14.91 38.29 22.42
C ARG A 317 -15.51 38.36 21.02
N GLY A 318 -14.68 38.17 20.01
CA GLY A 318 -15.13 37.91 18.65
C GLY A 318 -16.17 36.79 18.65
N PRO A 319 -16.93 36.60 17.58
CA PRO A 319 -17.88 35.51 17.48
C PRO A 319 -17.18 34.23 17.90
N GLU A 320 -17.79 33.50 18.84
CA GLU A 320 -17.28 32.23 19.35
C GLU A 320 -17.18 31.27 18.16
N THR A 321 -15.95 30.80 17.84
CA THR A 321 -15.73 29.87 16.77
C THR A 321 -16.36 28.54 17.19
N VAL A 322 -17.51 28.21 16.62
CA VAL A 322 -18.29 27.00 16.96
C VAL A 322 -17.57 25.72 16.49
N LEU A 323 -16.72 25.83 15.49
CA LEU A 323 -15.93 24.72 14.97
C LEU A 323 -14.52 25.22 14.57
N ASP A 324 -13.50 24.79 15.29
CA ASP A 324 -12.08 25.01 14.94
C ASP A 324 -11.52 23.70 14.35
N GLU A 325 -12.03 23.32 13.17
CA GLU A 325 -11.54 22.15 12.46
C GLU A 325 -10.20 22.50 11.79
N ARG A 326 -9.16 21.79 12.18
CA ARG A 326 -7.83 21.94 11.59
C ARG A 326 -7.65 20.95 10.46
N PRO A 327 -6.93 21.31 9.39
CA PRO A 327 -6.64 20.37 8.31
C PRO A 327 -5.82 19.20 8.86
N LEU A 328 -6.23 18.00 8.51
CA LEU A 328 -5.59 16.74 8.85
C LEU A 328 -4.55 16.40 7.80
N LYS A 329 -3.40 15.85 8.20
CA LYS A 329 -2.48 15.19 7.29
C LYS A 329 -2.86 13.72 7.20
N ILE A 330 -3.23 13.30 6.01
CA ILE A 330 -3.76 11.97 5.73
C ILE A 330 -2.76 11.22 4.84
N THR A 331 -2.30 10.08 5.31
CA THR A 331 -1.50 9.14 4.52
C THR A 331 -2.35 7.92 4.21
N MET A 332 -2.55 7.65 2.93
CA MET A 332 -3.40 6.57 2.47
C MET A 332 -2.61 5.59 1.61
N TYR A 333 -2.67 4.30 1.94
CA TYR A 333 -2.12 3.21 1.14
C TYR A 333 -3.22 2.58 0.30
N ILE A 334 -3.02 2.58 -1.01
CA ILE A 334 -3.99 2.10 -1.99
C ILE A 334 -3.34 1.02 -2.85
N GLU A 335 -4.09 0.00 -3.17
CA GLU A 335 -3.72 -1.02 -4.13
C GLU A 335 -4.66 -0.94 -5.35
N ALA A 336 -4.08 -0.68 -6.53
CA ALA A 336 -4.80 -0.86 -7.78
C ALA A 336 -4.74 -2.34 -8.18
N VAL A 337 -5.91 -2.98 -8.28
CA VAL A 337 -6.03 -4.41 -8.57
C VAL A 337 -6.63 -4.61 -9.94
N ARG A 338 -5.94 -5.37 -10.80
CA ARG A 338 -6.42 -5.73 -12.14
C ARG A 338 -6.21 -7.20 -12.43
N LEU A 339 -7.10 -7.81 -13.17
CA LEU A 339 -6.96 -9.18 -13.61
C LEU A 339 -6.18 -9.23 -14.94
N LEU A 340 -5.26 -10.17 -15.03
CA LEU A 340 -4.67 -10.53 -16.33
C LEU A 340 -5.79 -11.08 -17.22
N GLU A 341 -5.88 -10.61 -18.45
CA GLU A 341 -6.72 -11.28 -19.46
C GLU A 341 -6.29 -12.74 -19.56
N ARG A 342 -7.20 -13.66 -19.23
CA ARG A 342 -6.96 -15.08 -19.49
C ARG A 342 -6.78 -15.22 -20.99
N ALA A 343 -5.63 -15.74 -21.40
CA ALA A 343 -5.48 -16.25 -22.76
C ALA A 343 -6.68 -17.15 -23.03
N LYS A 344 -7.47 -16.84 -24.06
CA LYS A 344 -8.63 -17.67 -24.45
C LYS A 344 -8.15 -19.11 -24.55
N PRO A 345 -8.83 -20.07 -23.88
CA PRO A 345 -8.43 -21.47 -23.99
C PRO A 345 -8.39 -21.82 -25.49
N LYS A 346 -7.22 -22.30 -25.92
CA LYS A 346 -7.06 -22.79 -27.30
C LYS A 346 -8.11 -23.88 -27.48
N PRO A 347 -8.97 -23.82 -28.52
CA PRO A 347 -9.98 -24.87 -28.72
C PRO A 347 -9.24 -26.20 -28.77
N ALA A 348 -9.68 -27.15 -27.94
CA ALA A 348 -9.18 -28.50 -27.97
C ALA A 348 -9.41 -29.05 -29.39
N ARG A 349 -8.32 -29.46 -30.06
CA ARG A 349 -8.37 -30.13 -31.34
C ARG A 349 -8.83 -31.57 -31.15
#